data_7895228ba90b9d22b80b649ced4f0ea3
#
_entry.id   7895228ba90b9d22b80b649ced4f0ea3
#
_cell.length_a   1.000
_cell.length_b   1.000
_cell.length_c   1.000
_cell.angle_alpha   90.00
_cell.angle_beta   90.00
_cell.angle_gamma   90.00
#
_symmetry.space_group_name_H-M   'P 1'
#
loop_
_entity.id
_entity.type
_entity.pdbx_description
1 polymer ?
#
loop_
_entity_poly.entity_id
_entity_poly.type
_entity_poly.pdbx_seq_one_letter_code
_entity_poly.pdbx_strand_id
1 'polypeptide(L)' 'MIELIGTNAGLVWQALDKLGKMDTKALKKATKLRTDKELYAALGWLAKEGKVHFDQSGDELVV' A
#
# COMPACT_ATOMS: atom_id res chain seq x y z
N MET A 1 1.97 -17.42 -2.17
CA MET A 1 2.67 -16.11 -2.27
C MET A 1 1.87 -15.11 -3.10
N ILE A 2 1.53 -15.42 -4.33
CA ILE A 2 0.76 -14.51 -5.20
C ILE A 2 -0.63 -14.22 -4.61
N GLU A 3 -1.27 -15.23 -4.06
CA GLU A 3 -2.58 -15.07 -3.43
C GLU A 3 -2.52 -14.14 -2.23
N LEU A 4 -1.46 -14.24 -1.43
CA LEU A 4 -1.26 -13.37 -0.28
C LEU A 4 -1.01 -11.93 -0.72
N ILE A 5 -0.21 -11.74 -1.76
CA ILE A 5 0.05 -10.40 -2.29
C ILE A 5 -1.25 -9.77 -2.80
N GLY A 6 -2.07 -10.56 -3.53
CA GLY A 6 -3.35 -10.08 -4.01
C GLY A 6 -4.30 -9.69 -2.88
N THR A 7 -4.37 -10.51 -1.82
CA THR A 7 -5.18 -10.20 -0.65
C THR A 7 -4.70 -8.95 0.05
N ASN A 8 -3.40 -8.81 0.24
CA ASN A 8 -2.81 -7.63 0.87
C ASN A 8 -3.01 -6.38 0.00
N ALA A 9 -2.92 -6.53 -1.31
CA ALA A 9 -3.19 -5.43 -2.23
C ALA A 9 -4.64 -4.94 -2.09
N GLY A 10 -5.58 -5.87 -1.93
CA GLY A 10 -6.97 -5.51 -1.69
C GLY A 10 -7.16 -4.72 -0.41
N LEU A 11 -6.48 -5.11 0.67
CA LEU A 11 -6.53 -4.39 1.94
C LEU A 11 -5.96 -2.97 1.79
N VAL A 12 -4.84 -2.85 1.09
CA VAL A 12 -4.21 -1.55 0.84
C VAL A 12 -5.13 -0.66 0.01
N TRP A 13 -5.70 -1.21 -1.05
CA TRP A 13 -6.60 -0.45 -1.92
C TRP A 13 -7.83 0.05 -1.15
N GLN A 14 -8.41 -0.80 -0.32
CA GLN A 14 -9.55 -0.42 0.50
C GLN A 14 -9.21 0.71 1.47
N ALA A 15 -8.03 0.65 2.10
CA ALA A 15 -7.57 1.68 3.00
C ALA A 15 -7.40 3.03 2.27
N LEU A 16 -6.81 3.00 1.09
CA LEU A 16 -6.63 4.21 0.30
C LEU A 16 -7.95 4.78 -0.19
N ASP A 17 -8.86 3.93 -0.60
CA ASP A 17 -10.19 4.35 -1.06
C ASP A 17 -10.98 5.03 0.06
N LYS A 18 -10.89 4.47 1.27
CA LYS A 18 -11.64 4.94 2.41
C LYS A 18 -11.01 6.17 3.08
N LEU A 19 -9.68 6.15 3.24
CA LEU A 19 -8.97 7.15 4.02
C LEU A 19 -8.24 8.19 3.17
N GLY A 20 -8.07 7.90 1.88
CA GLY A 20 -7.39 8.80 0.97
C GLY A 20 -5.88 8.65 1.00
N LYS A 21 -5.20 9.65 0.47
CA LYS A 21 -3.74 9.67 0.34
C LYS A 21 -3.07 9.63 1.72
N MET A 22 -2.08 8.76 1.88
CA MET A 22 -1.37 8.63 3.16
C MET A 22 0.05 8.13 2.92
N ASP A 23 0.93 8.32 3.92
CA ASP A 23 2.29 7.81 3.83
C ASP A 23 2.32 6.30 4.10
N THR A 24 3.47 5.69 3.84
CA THR A 24 3.60 4.23 3.97
C THR A 24 3.46 3.76 5.41
N LYS A 25 3.89 4.56 6.37
CA LYS A 25 3.77 4.19 7.79
C LYS A 25 2.32 4.16 8.22
N ALA A 26 1.55 5.17 7.85
CA ALA A 26 0.13 5.24 8.15
C ALA A 26 -0.62 4.11 7.45
N LEU A 27 -0.25 3.83 6.20
CA LEU A 27 -0.88 2.78 5.42
C LEU A 27 -0.63 1.39 6.02
N LYS A 28 0.61 1.14 6.44
CA LYS A 28 0.95 -0.12 7.10
C LYS A 28 0.12 -0.32 8.36
N LYS A 29 -0.02 0.73 9.16
CA LYS A 29 -0.79 0.69 10.39
C LYS A 29 -2.28 0.48 10.10
N ALA A 30 -2.81 1.16 9.11
CA ALA A 30 -4.23 1.05 8.75
C ALA A 30 -4.58 -0.33 8.22
N THR A 31 -3.67 -0.96 7.48
CA THR A 31 -3.88 -2.29 6.91
C THR A 31 -3.49 -3.42 7.85
N LYS A 32 -2.81 -3.10 8.94
CA LYS A 32 -2.32 -4.06 9.94
C LYS A 32 -1.33 -5.07 9.36
N LEU A 33 -0.66 -4.71 8.29
CA LEU A 33 0.40 -5.55 7.73
C LEU A 33 1.60 -5.55 8.67
N ARG A 34 2.23 -6.71 8.82
CA ARG A 34 3.26 -6.93 9.83
C ARG A 34 4.63 -6.40 9.44
N THR A 35 4.95 -6.43 8.15
CA THR A 35 6.27 -6.06 7.67
C THR A 35 6.17 -5.08 6.52
N ASP A 36 7.23 -4.29 6.36
CA ASP A 36 7.34 -3.39 5.22
C ASP A 36 7.38 -4.16 3.91
N LYS A 37 7.95 -5.36 3.94
CA LYS A 37 8.04 -6.23 2.78
C LYS A 37 6.64 -6.57 2.25
N GLU A 38 5.73 -6.92 3.15
CA GLU A 38 4.35 -7.23 2.77
C GLU A 38 3.66 -5.99 2.17
N LEU A 39 3.87 -4.84 2.80
CA LEU A 39 3.29 -3.60 2.32
C LEU A 39 3.81 -3.24 0.92
N TYR A 40 5.13 -3.28 0.73
CA TYR A 40 5.70 -2.91 -0.56
C TYR A 40 5.36 -3.89 -1.67
N ALA A 41 5.22 -5.17 -1.34
CA ALA A 41 4.78 -6.16 -2.32
C ALA A 41 3.34 -5.85 -2.78
N ALA A 42 2.46 -5.50 -1.86
CA ALA A 42 1.09 -5.13 -2.18
C ALA A 42 1.04 -3.83 -3.01
N LEU A 43 1.84 -2.84 -2.63
CA LEU A 43 1.92 -1.59 -3.38
C LEU A 43 2.46 -1.80 -4.79
N GLY A 44 3.46 -2.68 -4.95
CA GLY A 44 3.99 -3.01 -6.27
C GLY A 44 2.94 -3.66 -7.14
N TRP A 45 2.14 -4.54 -6.57
CA TRP A 45 1.03 -5.17 -7.29
C TRP A 45 0.05 -4.12 -7.79
N LEU A 46 -0.37 -3.20 -6.91
CA LEU A 46 -1.32 -2.15 -7.26
C LEU A 46 -0.74 -1.16 -8.28
N ALA A 47 0.55 -0.86 -8.17
CA ALA A 47 1.22 0.02 -9.11
C ALA A 47 1.25 -0.59 -10.51
N LYS A 48 1.49 -1.89 -10.58
CA LYS A 48 1.46 -2.62 -11.84
C LYS A 48 0.08 -2.56 -12.50
N GLU A 49 -0.97 -2.59 -11.66
CA GLU A 49 -2.35 -2.49 -12.13
C GLU A 49 -2.78 -1.05 -12.42
N GLY A 50 -1.92 -0.08 -12.17
CA GLY A 50 -2.22 1.32 -12.38
C GLY A 50 -3.22 1.91 -11.39
N LYS A 51 -3.38 1.28 -10.23
CA LYS A 51 -4.37 1.69 -9.23
C LYS A 51 -3.85 2.65 -8.17
N VAL A 52 -2.54 2.80 -8.07
CA VAL A 52 -1.93 3.71 -7.10
C VAL A 52 -0.85 4.53 -7.78
N HIS A 53 -0.61 5.71 -7.23
CA HIS A 53 0.48 6.58 -7.63
C HIS A 53 1.34 6.87 -6.40
N PHE A 54 2.63 7.07 -6.62
CA PHE A 54 3.54 7.36 -5.53
C PHE A 54 4.03 8.80 -5.64
N ASP A 55 3.95 9.51 -4.53
CA ASP A 55 4.56 10.82 -4.37
C ASP A 55 5.58 10.73 -3.25
N GLN A 56 6.73 11.36 -3.45
CA GLN A 56 7.73 11.45 -2.41
C GLN A 56 7.74 12.85 -1.84
N SER A 57 7.50 12.94 -0.53
CA SER A 57 7.50 14.21 0.17
C SER A 57 8.57 14.15 1.26
N GLY A 58 9.70 14.82 1.02
CA GLY A 58 10.85 14.71 1.91
C GLY A 58 11.37 13.28 1.93
N ASP A 59 11.47 12.70 3.13
CA ASP A 59 11.95 11.32 3.31
C ASP A 59 10.83 10.30 3.30
N GLU A 60 9.58 10.73 3.14
CA GLU A 60 8.43 9.84 3.20
C GLU A 60 7.87 9.56 1.82
N LEU A 61 7.49 8.30 1.60
CA LEU A 61 6.80 7.88 0.40
C LEU A 61 5.30 7.94 0.68
N VAL A 62 4.58 8.68 -0.15
CA VAL A 62 3.12 8.85 -0.02
C VAL A 62 2.44 8.16 -1.19
N VAL A 63 1.40 7.45 -0.90
CA VAL A 63 0.68 6.63 -1.88
C VAL A 63 -0.64 7.27 -2.28
#